data_2dc224de9a860e05426b113e6f29dc12
#
_entry.id   2dc224de9a860e05426b113e6f29dc12
#
_cell.length_a   1.000
_cell.length_b   1.000
_cell.length_c   1.000
_cell.angle_alpha   90.00
_cell.angle_beta   90.00
_cell.angle_gamma   90.00
#
_symmetry.space_group_name_H-M   'P 1'
#
loop_
_entity.id
_entity.type
_entity.pdbx_description
1 polymer ?
#
loop_
_entity_poly.entity_id
_entity_poly.type
_entity_poly.pdbx_seq_one_letter_code
_entity_poly.pdbx_strand_id
1 'polypeptide(L)'
;MGVLAAAGAGVAAVAGGKGSSTPDIQTLKVPTDAVFTISDLSQVENVDDCAERQGSYDLPFGSLVWCNDSKFACCLIPTEKAKPLAQVATLALSSGTSTVVLDKARGQDDGFEIYDARCTSQGVVWTEANIMDGTWRIFAGKLNSNGDALSNIQQLDEGSTDRFETPTIAAVGGHAFWQVMPQADSTVVAASLIAQLKSASIGSSDANVVYESAGRMATAPYAAGDGVVITPRVTGASSYYQLTRVSENGDVTDTLTLPASMKPLEAGYGKTGFTFAFDATYSYGDGIANLGTYAPAESPGSGGYSAQKWLRFDRTPTTAPAWCGNWLMVKSTSAVCGVDLQGKRYFALSAENGADDYGEWLASEGQNDTVVTYSNIDYTPIGGEAVNCCRVKVWKTK
;
A
#
# COMPACT_ATOMS: atom_id res chain seq x y z
N MET A 1 8.59 -33.49 10.69
CA MET A 1 9.48 -32.78 11.63
C MET A 1 10.29 -31.81 10.76
N GLY A 2 9.77 -30.65 10.56
CA GLY A 2 10.41 -29.55 9.79
C GLY A 2 10.84 -28.47 10.77
N VAL A 3 12.12 -28.16 10.75
CA VAL A 3 12.75 -27.16 11.60
C VAL A 3 12.39 -25.78 11.04
N LEU A 4 11.63 -25.00 11.80
CA LEU A 4 11.43 -23.57 11.59
C LEU A 4 12.77 -22.84 11.84
N ALA A 5 13.42 -22.41 10.81
CA ALA A 5 14.51 -21.44 10.88
C ALA A 5 13.91 -20.04 10.83
N ALA A 6 13.56 -19.47 11.98
CA ALA A 6 13.33 -18.04 12.11
C ALA A 6 14.68 -17.33 12.01
N ALA A 7 14.99 -16.74 10.85
CA ALA A 7 16.10 -15.81 10.71
C ALA A 7 15.69 -14.45 11.29
N GLY A 8 15.61 -14.38 12.63
CA GLY A 8 15.57 -13.13 13.35
C GLY A 8 16.99 -12.60 13.43
N ALA A 9 17.24 -11.37 12.97
CA ALA A 9 18.48 -10.65 13.25
C ALA A 9 18.70 -10.65 14.76
N GLY A 10 19.83 -11.21 15.19
CA GLY A 10 20.11 -11.62 16.54
C GLY A 10 19.98 -10.54 17.60
N VAL A 11 19.09 -10.78 18.54
CA VAL A 11 19.26 -10.33 19.91
C VAL A 11 19.78 -11.53 20.68
N ALA A 12 21.05 -11.55 21.01
CA ALA A 12 21.65 -12.55 21.86
C ALA A 12 20.96 -12.52 23.23
N ALA A 13 20.21 -13.56 23.56
CA ALA A 13 19.68 -13.77 24.90
C ALA A 13 20.85 -14.09 25.84
N VAL A 14 21.31 -13.11 26.61
CA VAL A 14 22.17 -13.36 27.76
C VAL A 14 21.26 -13.73 28.93
N ALA A 15 21.24 -15.00 29.27
CA ALA A 15 20.61 -15.48 30.47
C ALA A 15 21.47 -15.08 31.68
N GLY A 16 20.87 -14.34 32.63
CA GLY A 16 21.38 -14.20 34.01
C GLY A 16 21.64 -12.77 34.46
N GLY A 17 20.68 -12.19 35.21
CA GLY A 17 20.90 -10.95 35.96
C GLY A 17 19.61 -10.15 36.15
N LYS A 18 19.07 -10.11 37.38
CA LYS A 18 17.98 -9.24 37.79
C LYS A 18 18.33 -7.76 37.58
N GLY A 19 17.87 -7.20 36.53
CA GLY A 19 17.86 -5.79 36.22
C GLY A 19 17.03 -5.65 34.92
N SER A 20 15.88 -5.02 34.99
CA SER A 20 15.06 -4.71 33.79
C SER A 20 15.76 -3.60 33.01
N SER A 21 16.80 -3.94 32.28
CA SER A 21 17.33 -3.03 31.26
C SER A 21 16.37 -3.14 30.06
N THR A 22 15.61 -2.09 29.85
CA THR A 22 14.90 -1.90 28.56
C THR A 22 15.93 -2.10 27.45
N PRO A 23 15.68 -2.95 26.44
CA PRO A 23 16.61 -3.12 25.32
C PRO A 23 16.91 -1.75 24.71
N ASP A 24 18.18 -1.47 24.44
CA ASP A 24 18.59 -0.27 23.70
C ASP A 24 18.15 -0.40 22.25
N ILE A 25 16.96 0.14 21.95
CA ILE A 25 16.36 0.04 20.62
C ILE A 25 16.87 1.19 19.78
N GLN A 26 17.62 0.84 18.74
CA GLN A 26 18.06 1.81 17.75
C GLN A 26 16.86 2.25 16.87
N THR A 27 16.48 3.51 17.01
CA THR A 27 15.40 4.13 16.22
C THR A 27 15.93 5.08 15.16
N LEU A 28 15.12 5.35 14.16
CA LEU A 28 15.40 6.37 13.15
C LEU A 28 15.65 7.73 13.84
N LYS A 29 16.73 8.39 13.43
CA LYS A 29 17.06 9.76 13.80
C LYS A 29 17.20 10.58 12.53
N VAL A 30 16.48 11.70 12.46
CA VAL A 30 16.53 12.62 11.32
C VAL A 30 16.90 14.00 11.84
N PRO A 31 18.20 14.37 11.88
CA PRO A 31 18.62 15.71 12.29
C PRO A 31 17.91 16.80 11.49
N THR A 32 17.58 17.90 12.14
CA THR A 32 16.80 18.98 11.49
C THR A 32 17.49 19.55 10.26
N ASP A 33 18.81 19.62 10.24
CA ASP A 33 19.64 20.07 9.13
C ASP A 33 19.76 19.02 8.00
N ALA A 34 19.32 17.78 8.23
CA ALA A 34 19.20 16.74 7.22
C ALA A 34 17.83 16.74 6.50
N VAL A 35 16.88 17.57 6.94
CA VAL A 35 15.53 17.62 6.36
C VAL A 35 15.44 18.77 5.36
N PHE A 36 14.94 18.48 4.18
CA PHE A 36 14.51 19.48 3.19
C PHE A 36 13.04 19.24 2.82
N THR A 37 12.39 20.27 2.27
CA THR A 37 10.94 20.25 2.00
C THR A 37 10.66 20.52 0.54
N ILE A 38 9.39 20.42 0.13
CA ILE A 38 8.98 20.72 -1.25
C ILE A 38 9.31 22.17 -1.64
N SER A 39 9.37 23.09 -0.68
CA SER A 39 9.76 24.49 -0.92
C SER A 39 11.24 24.68 -1.26
N ASP A 40 12.08 23.71 -0.99
CA ASP A 40 13.50 23.69 -1.37
C ASP A 40 13.72 23.11 -2.78
N LEU A 41 12.63 22.73 -3.44
CA LEU A 41 12.64 22.15 -4.78
C LEU A 41 12.11 23.13 -5.82
N SER A 42 12.56 22.98 -7.06
CA SER A 42 12.04 23.76 -8.20
C SER A 42 10.81 23.05 -8.79
N GLN A 43 9.72 23.79 -8.94
CA GLN A 43 8.56 23.28 -9.66
C GLN A 43 8.83 23.26 -11.17
N VAL A 44 8.47 22.16 -11.82
CA VAL A 44 8.43 22.05 -13.28
C VAL A 44 7.00 22.36 -13.71
N GLU A 45 6.83 23.48 -14.40
CA GLU A 45 5.52 23.98 -14.80
C GLU A 45 4.87 23.12 -15.91
N ASN A 46 5.67 22.66 -16.86
CA ASN A 46 5.19 21.82 -17.95
C ASN A 46 5.41 20.34 -17.57
N VAL A 47 4.33 19.65 -17.26
CA VAL A 47 4.34 18.22 -16.92
C VAL A 47 4.96 17.37 -18.03
N ASP A 48 4.76 17.74 -19.29
CA ASP A 48 5.30 17.01 -20.45
C ASP A 48 6.83 16.95 -20.47
N ASP A 49 7.53 17.81 -19.72
CA ASP A 49 8.98 17.74 -19.57
C ASP A 49 9.45 16.61 -18.65
N CYS A 50 8.56 16.10 -17.79
CA CYS A 50 8.84 15.08 -16.78
C CYS A 50 8.08 13.77 -16.97
N ALA A 51 6.86 13.84 -17.49
CA ALA A 51 5.98 12.68 -17.65
C ALA A 51 5.18 12.81 -18.95
N GLU A 52 4.99 11.69 -19.64
CA GLU A 52 4.18 11.57 -20.84
C GLU A 52 2.94 10.74 -20.56
N ARG A 53 1.75 11.25 -20.91
CA ARG A 53 0.50 10.51 -20.77
C ARG A 53 0.40 9.46 -21.87
N GLN A 54 0.49 8.18 -21.50
CA GLN A 54 0.40 7.04 -22.40
C GLN A 54 -1.04 6.67 -22.74
N GLY A 55 -1.98 6.93 -21.82
CA GLY A 55 -3.40 6.64 -22.02
C GLY A 55 -4.30 7.36 -21.03
N SER A 56 -5.58 7.46 -21.42
CA SER A 56 -6.66 7.97 -20.58
C SER A 56 -7.92 7.16 -20.87
N TYR A 57 -8.51 6.56 -19.84
CA TYR A 57 -9.56 5.57 -19.96
C TYR A 57 -10.67 5.83 -18.96
N ASP A 58 -11.91 5.66 -19.38
CA ASP A 58 -13.07 5.90 -18.52
C ASP A 58 -13.64 4.57 -18.01
N LEU A 59 -13.84 4.51 -16.69
CA LEU A 59 -14.55 3.46 -15.96
C LEU A 59 -15.84 4.04 -15.38
N PRO A 60 -16.80 3.21 -14.92
CA PRO A 60 -17.97 3.69 -14.19
C PRO A 60 -17.57 4.61 -13.03
N PHE A 61 -18.32 5.68 -12.81
CA PHE A 61 -18.13 6.61 -11.71
C PHE A 61 -18.12 5.87 -10.36
N GLY A 62 -17.20 6.26 -9.45
CA GLY A 62 -17.03 5.60 -8.16
C GLY A 62 -16.17 4.33 -8.19
N SER A 63 -15.58 3.97 -9.34
CA SER A 63 -14.59 2.88 -9.39
C SER A 63 -13.37 3.21 -8.54
N LEU A 64 -12.83 2.19 -7.86
CA LEU A 64 -11.55 2.25 -7.16
C LEU A 64 -10.50 1.51 -7.98
N VAL A 65 -9.29 2.06 -8.03
CA VAL A 65 -8.22 1.54 -8.88
C VAL A 65 -6.95 1.36 -8.09
N TRP A 66 -6.32 0.20 -8.24
CA TRP A 66 -4.99 -0.12 -7.69
C TRP A 66 -4.10 -0.69 -8.78
N CYS A 67 -2.83 -0.36 -8.76
CA CYS A 67 -1.88 -0.81 -9.75
C CYS A 67 -0.49 -0.99 -9.13
N ASN A 68 0.02 -2.22 -9.14
CA ASN A 68 1.41 -2.54 -8.81
C ASN A 68 2.06 -3.41 -9.89
N ASP A 69 1.53 -3.35 -11.10
CA ASP A 69 1.95 -4.13 -12.26
C ASP A 69 2.00 -3.21 -13.48
N SER A 70 2.86 -3.53 -14.45
CA SER A 70 3.03 -2.74 -15.67
C SER A 70 2.00 -3.06 -16.75
N LYS A 71 1.18 -4.10 -16.57
CA LYS A 71 0.27 -4.63 -17.59
C LYS A 71 -1.19 -4.37 -17.27
N PHE A 72 -1.60 -4.59 -16.02
CA PHE A 72 -2.97 -4.45 -15.58
C PHE A 72 -3.10 -3.64 -14.30
N ALA A 73 -4.15 -2.81 -14.22
CA ALA A 73 -4.66 -2.28 -12.97
C ALA A 73 -5.87 -3.12 -12.51
N CYS A 74 -6.02 -3.29 -11.21
CA CYS A 74 -7.19 -3.87 -10.57
C CYS A 74 -8.24 -2.79 -10.32
N CYS A 75 -9.48 -3.05 -10.73
CA CYS A 75 -10.56 -2.09 -10.57
C CYS A 75 -11.72 -2.75 -9.81
N LEU A 76 -12.15 -2.11 -8.73
CA LEU A 76 -13.41 -2.43 -8.07
C LEU A 76 -14.48 -1.50 -8.63
N ILE A 77 -15.38 -2.05 -9.45
CA ILE A 77 -16.37 -1.30 -10.20
C ILE A 77 -17.72 -1.40 -9.48
N PRO A 78 -18.35 -0.27 -9.09
CA PRO A 78 -19.68 -0.30 -8.50
C PRO A 78 -20.72 -0.76 -9.53
N THR A 79 -21.76 -1.40 -9.06
CA THR A 79 -22.90 -1.76 -9.89
C THR A 79 -24.11 -0.89 -9.55
N GLU A 80 -25.04 -0.76 -10.50
CA GLU A 80 -26.33 -0.09 -10.25
C GLU A 80 -27.34 -1.00 -9.53
N LYS A 81 -26.96 -2.25 -9.27
CA LYS A 81 -27.82 -3.26 -8.66
C LYS A 81 -27.67 -3.25 -7.14
N ALA A 82 -28.73 -3.65 -6.44
CA ALA A 82 -28.66 -3.86 -5.01
C ALA A 82 -27.69 -5.01 -4.64
N LYS A 83 -27.48 -5.96 -5.53
CA LYS A 83 -26.53 -7.09 -5.41
C LYS A 83 -26.10 -7.57 -6.80
N PRO A 84 -24.81 -7.81 -7.06
CA PRO A 84 -23.68 -7.44 -6.21
C PRO A 84 -23.51 -5.92 -6.13
N LEU A 85 -22.90 -5.44 -5.03
CA LEU A 85 -22.58 -4.01 -4.88
C LEU A 85 -21.42 -3.60 -5.79
N ALA A 86 -20.45 -4.51 -6.00
CA ALA A 86 -19.28 -4.28 -6.81
C ALA A 86 -18.86 -5.52 -7.59
N GLN A 87 -18.08 -5.30 -8.64
CA GLN A 87 -17.44 -6.31 -9.49
C GLN A 87 -15.93 -6.03 -9.54
N VAL A 88 -15.12 -7.08 -9.75
CA VAL A 88 -13.70 -6.89 -10.03
C VAL A 88 -13.44 -6.93 -11.51
N ALA A 89 -12.80 -5.90 -12.03
CA ALA A 89 -12.31 -5.84 -13.39
C ALA A 89 -10.80 -5.64 -13.43
N THR A 90 -10.19 -6.09 -14.51
CA THR A 90 -8.85 -5.70 -14.92
C THR A 90 -8.93 -4.59 -15.95
N LEU A 91 -8.02 -3.64 -15.87
CA LEU A 91 -7.82 -2.60 -16.90
C LEU A 91 -6.47 -2.83 -17.55
N ALA A 92 -6.44 -3.18 -18.83
CA ALA A 92 -5.21 -3.30 -19.60
C ALA A 92 -4.61 -1.90 -19.84
N LEU A 93 -3.44 -1.61 -19.25
CA LEU A 93 -2.84 -0.27 -19.25
C LEU A 93 -2.44 0.22 -20.65
N SER A 94 -2.13 -0.70 -21.57
CA SER A 94 -1.71 -0.36 -22.92
C SER A 94 -2.86 -0.06 -23.88
N SER A 95 -4.05 -0.64 -23.66
CA SER A 95 -5.21 -0.51 -24.57
C SER A 95 -6.41 0.21 -23.96
N GLY A 96 -6.47 0.30 -22.62
CA GLY A 96 -7.65 0.79 -21.91
C GLY A 96 -8.82 -0.18 -21.88
N THR A 97 -8.60 -1.43 -22.31
CA THR A 97 -9.66 -2.44 -22.26
C THR A 97 -9.92 -2.84 -20.81
N SER A 98 -11.13 -2.57 -20.33
CA SER A 98 -11.60 -3.02 -19.03
C SER A 98 -12.43 -4.28 -19.19
N THR A 99 -12.11 -5.33 -18.42
CA THR A 99 -12.82 -6.61 -18.48
C THR A 99 -13.18 -7.08 -17.08
N VAL A 100 -14.47 -7.34 -16.84
CA VAL A 100 -14.93 -7.93 -15.57
C VAL A 100 -14.46 -9.38 -15.50
N VAL A 101 -13.64 -9.69 -14.49
CA VAL A 101 -13.09 -11.03 -14.23
C VAL A 101 -13.75 -11.73 -13.06
N LEU A 102 -14.45 -10.99 -12.20
CA LEU A 102 -15.28 -11.50 -11.11
C LEU A 102 -16.55 -10.66 -11.04
N ASP A 103 -17.64 -11.21 -11.51
CA ASP A 103 -18.94 -10.53 -11.66
C ASP A 103 -19.73 -10.42 -10.34
N LYS A 104 -19.41 -11.28 -9.36
CA LYS A 104 -20.00 -11.30 -8.02
C LYS A 104 -19.12 -12.07 -7.05
N ALA A 105 -19.36 -11.90 -5.74
CA ALA A 105 -18.74 -12.74 -4.72
C ALA A 105 -19.08 -14.23 -4.93
N ARG A 106 -18.15 -15.11 -4.63
CA ARG A 106 -18.41 -16.57 -4.66
C ARG A 106 -19.44 -16.98 -3.61
N GLY A 107 -19.44 -16.30 -2.48
CA GLY A 107 -20.42 -16.46 -1.41
C GLY A 107 -21.64 -15.55 -1.52
N GLN A 108 -21.97 -15.00 -2.72
CA GLN A 108 -23.07 -14.05 -2.91
C GLN A 108 -24.42 -14.58 -2.41
N ASP A 109 -24.71 -15.86 -2.64
CA ASP A 109 -25.96 -16.49 -2.23
C ASP A 109 -26.02 -16.67 -0.68
N ASP A 110 -24.87 -16.68 -0.01
CA ASP A 110 -24.71 -16.71 1.45
C ASP A 110 -24.59 -15.31 2.07
N GLY A 111 -24.80 -14.24 1.29
CA GLY A 111 -24.78 -12.87 1.75
C GLY A 111 -23.40 -12.19 1.74
N PHE A 112 -22.38 -12.82 1.14
CA PHE A 112 -21.08 -12.20 0.96
C PHE A 112 -21.10 -11.21 -0.21
N GLU A 113 -20.36 -10.11 -0.05
CA GLU A 113 -20.07 -9.14 -1.11
C GLU A 113 -18.55 -9.04 -1.31
N ILE A 114 -18.12 -8.62 -2.51
CA ILE A 114 -16.71 -8.31 -2.76
C ILE A 114 -16.37 -7.06 -1.95
N TYR A 115 -15.38 -7.17 -1.06
CA TYR A 115 -14.98 -6.10 -0.16
C TYR A 115 -13.75 -5.35 -0.64
N ASP A 116 -12.74 -6.07 -1.14
CA ASP A 116 -11.49 -5.51 -1.65
C ASP A 116 -10.87 -6.43 -2.72
N ALA A 117 -10.07 -5.89 -3.63
CA ALA A 117 -9.37 -6.65 -4.66
C ALA A 117 -8.05 -6.02 -5.06
N ARG A 118 -7.06 -6.87 -5.37
CA ARG A 118 -5.76 -6.50 -5.96
C ARG A 118 -5.42 -7.44 -7.09
N CYS A 119 -4.70 -6.98 -8.09
CA CYS A 119 -4.23 -7.86 -9.15
C CYS A 119 -2.77 -7.60 -9.54
N THR A 120 -2.19 -8.62 -10.14
CA THR A 120 -0.99 -8.56 -10.95
C THR A 120 -1.29 -9.18 -12.32
N SER A 121 -0.33 -9.19 -13.24
CA SER A 121 -0.44 -9.93 -14.50
C SER A 121 -0.57 -11.45 -14.33
N GLN A 122 -0.32 -11.98 -13.10
CA GLN A 122 -0.37 -13.40 -12.80
C GLN A 122 -1.68 -13.84 -12.12
N GLY A 123 -2.40 -12.90 -11.48
CA GLY A 123 -3.65 -13.24 -10.82
C GLY A 123 -4.32 -12.11 -10.07
N VAL A 124 -5.47 -12.46 -9.50
CA VAL A 124 -6.29 -11.58 -8.68
C VAL A 124 -6.43 -12.17 -7.28
N VAL A 125 -6.30 -11.32 -6.28
CA VAL A 125 -6.56 -11.61 -4.87
C VAL A 125 -7.73 -10.74 -4.43
N TRP A 126 -8.70 -11.33 -3.71
CA TRP A 126 -9.83 -10.55 -3.22
C TRP A 126 -10.35 -11.04 -1.88
N THR A 127 -10.99 -10.13 -1.18
CA THR A 127 -11.69 -10.37 0.09
C THR A 127 -13.19 -10.34 -0.17
N GLU A 128 -13.90 -11.32 0.34
CA GLU A 128 -15.36 -11.31 0.46
C GLU A 128 -15.75 -11.14 1.92
N ALA A 129 -16.74 -10.29 2.20
CA ALA A 129 -17.25 -10.06 3.54
C ALA A 129 -18.77 -10.17 3.57
N ASN A 130 -19.29 -10.91 4.56
CA ASN A 130 -20.67 -10.82 4.99
C ASN A 130 -20.72 -9.93 6.24
N ILE A 131 -21.04 -8.65 6.03
CA ILE A 131 -21.02 -7.63 7.09
C ILE A 131 -22.10 -7.93 8.14
N MET A 132 -23.22 -8.52 7.76
CA MET A 132 -24.33 -8.81 8.69
C MET A 132 -23.97 -9.93 9.66
N ASP A 133 -23.28 -10.95 9.19
CA ASP A 133 -22.86 -12.10 10.00
C ASP A 133 -21.44 -11.92 10.57
N GLY A 134 -20.76 -10.84 10.19
CA GLY A 134 -19.41 -10.54 10.64
C GLY A 134 -18.39 -11.59 10.21
N THR A 135 -18.50 -12.13 9.00
CA THR A 135 -17.58 -13.15 8.47
C THR A 135 -16.88 -12.67 7.21
N TRP A 136 -15.68 -13.20 6.96
CA TRP A 136 -14.88 -12.87 5.78
C TRP A 136 -14.18 -14.10 5.21
N ARG A 137 -13.84 -14.02 3.92
CA ARG A 137 -13.08 -15.03 3.18
C ARG A 137 -12.06 -14.36 2.26
N ILE A 138 -10.91 -15.00 2.09
CA ILE A 138 -9.87 -14.57 1.16
C ILE A 138 -9.77 -15.57 0.03
N PHE A 139 -9.72 -15.08 -1.19
CA PHE A 139 -9.56 -15.89 -2.40
C PHE A 139 -8.41 -15.37 -3.25
N ALA A 140 -7.84 -16.27 -4.06
CA ALA A 140 -6.98 -15.89 -5.18
C ALA A 140 -7.26 -16.78 -6.38
N GLY A 141 -7.09 -16.23 -7.58
CA GLY A 141 -7.25 -16.94 -8.84
C GLY A 141 -6.21 -16.51 -9.87
N LYS A 142 -5.75 -17.43 -10.71
CA LYS A 142 -4.81 -17.14 -11.79
C LYS A 142 -5.51 -16.35 -12.89
N LEU A 143 -4.88 -15.27 -13.32
CA LEU A 143 -5.32 -14.48 -14.46
C LEU A 143 -4.64 -15.02 -15.73
N ASN A 144 -5.41 -15.14 -16.80
CA ASN A 144 -4.82 -15.51 -18.09
C ASN A 144 -3.99 -14.35 -18.69
N SER A 145 -3.22 -14.63 -19.72
CA SER A 145 -2.31 -13.66 -20.33
C SER A 145 -3.01 -12.43 -20.94
N ASN A 146 -4.28 -12.55 -21.28
CA ASN A 146 -5.10 -11.46 -21.83
C ASN A 146 -5.73 -10.58 -20.75
N GLY A 147 -5.75 -11.07 -19.49
CA GLY A 147 -6.36 -10.35 -18.38
C GLY A 147 -7.90 -10.43 -18.35
N ASP A 148 -8.51 -11.37 -19.06
CA ASP A 148 -9.96 -11.42 -19.26
C ASP A 148 -10.66 -12.62 -18.59
N ALA A 149 -9.90 -13.52 -17.96
CA ALA A 149 -10.49 -14.68 -17.30
C ALA A 149 -9.65 -15.16 -16.11
N LEU A 150 -10.36 -15.58 -15.05
CA LEU A 150 -9.78 -16.25 -13.89
C LEU A 150 -9.89 -17.76 -14.03
N SER A 151 -8.87 -18.43 -13.54
CA SER A 151 -8.81 -19.89 -13.43
C SER A 151 -8.16 -20.29 -12.10
N ASN A 152 -8.28 -21.57 -11.75
CA ASN A 152 -7.65 -22.14 -10.57
C ASN A 152 -7.88 -21.29 -9.29
N ILE A 153 -9.15 -20.90 -9.07
CA ILE A 153 -9.54 -20.10 -7.91
C ILE A 153 -9.47 -20.96 -6.66
N GLN A 154 -8.77 -20.46 -5.63
CA GLN A 154 -8.63 -21.10 -4.33
C GLN A 154 -9.12 -20.17 -3.22
N GLN A 155 -9.78 -20.73 -2.22
CA GLN A 155 -9.99 -20.07 -0.94
C GLN A 155 -8.71 -20.24 -0.11
N LEU A 156 -8.17 -19.12 0.38
CA LEU A 156 -6.90 -19.08 1.10
C LEU A 156 -7.09 -19.00 2.61
N ASP A 157 -8.14 -18.32 3.05
CA ASP A 157 -8.42 -18.08 4.47
C ASP A 157 -9.88 -17.71 4.70
N GLU A 158 -10.32 -17.82 5.95
CA GLU A 158 -11.64 -17.36 6.40
C GLU A 158 -11.60 -17.01 7.89
N GLY A 159 -12.53 -16.18 8.33
CA GLY A 159 -12.63 -15.82 9.73
C GLY A 159 -13.86 -15.01 10.08
N SER A 160 -13.88 -14.53 11.34
CA SER A 160 -14.97 -13.73 11.88
C SER A 160 -14.46 -12.43 12.46
N THR A 161 -15.25 -11.36 12.29
CA THR A 161 -14.98 -10.03 12.86
C THR A 161 -15.16 -9.98 14.38
N ASP A 162 -15.70 -11.03 15.00
CA ASP A 162 -15.68 -11.16 16.46
C ASP A 162 -14.25 -11.26 17.02
N ARG A 163 -13.32 -11.80 16.24
CA ARG A 163 -11.94 -12.05 16.65
C ARG A 163 -10.92 -11.25 15.87
N PHE A 164 -11.16 -11.03 14.59
CA PHE A 164 -10.20 -10.42 13.67
C PHE A 164 -10.90 -9.37 12.80
N GLU A 165 -10.22 -8.30 12.45
CA GLU A 165 -10.71 -7.37 11.43
C GLU A 165 -10.80 -8.06 10.07
N THR A 166 -11.66 -7.52 9.20
CA THR A 166 -11.64 -7.94 7.79
C THR A 166 -10.24 -7.71 7.23
N PRO A 167 -9.57 -8.75 6.71
CA PRO A 167 -8.18 -8.64 6.29
C PRO A 167 -7.99 -7.66 5.15
N THR A 168 -6.89 -6.90 5.22
CA THR A 168 -6.36 -6.12 4.12
C THR A 168 -5.40 -6.97 3.30
N ILE A 169 -5.37 -6.76 1.99
CA ILE A 169 -4.70 -7.61 1.02
C ILE A 169 -3.68 -6.86 0.17
N ALA A 170 -2.69 -7.58 -0.36
CA ALA A 170 -1.81 -7.14 -1.43
C ALA A 170 -1.56 -8.30 -2.41
N ALA A 171 -1.24 -7.98 -3.66
CA ALA A 171 -0.83 -8.94 -4.67
C ALA A 171 0.53 -8.53 -5.25
N VAL A 172 1.49 -9.44 -5.29
CA VAL A 172 2.84 -9.18 -5.78
C VAL A 172 3.30 -10.36 -6.61
N GLY A 173 3.64 -10.13 -7.88
CA GLY A 173 4.03 -11.21 -8.78
C GLY A 173 2.98 -12.33 -8.80
N GLY A 174 3.38 -13.55 -8.47
CA GLY A 174 2.51 -14.71 -8.35
C GLY A 174 2.00 -15.00 -6.94
N HIS A 175 2.07 -14.03 -6.01
CA HIS A 175 1.75 -14.24 -4.60
C HIS A 175 0.62 -13.33 -4.12
N ALA A 176 -0.24 -13.92 -3.30
CA ALA A 176 -1.23 -13.23 -2.48
C ALA A 176 -0.66 -12.99 -1.07
N PHE A 177 -0.88 -11.79 -0.53
CA PHE A 177 -0.56 -11.46 0.85
C PHE A 177 -1.80 -10.90 1.54
N TRP A 178 -1.98 -11.22 2.82
CA TRP A 178 -3.04 -10.62 3.64
C TRP A 178 -2.66 -10.53 5.11
N GLN A 179 -3.16 -9.49 5.75
CA GLN A 179 -2.97 -9.28 7.19
C GLN A 179 -4.19 -9.77 7.96
N VAL A 180 -3.96 -10.66 8.92
CA VAL A 180 -4.95 -11.06 9.91
C VAL A 180 -4.66 -10.31 11.20
N MET A 181 -5.47 -9.30 11.48
CA MET A 181 -5.31 -8.43 12.65
C MET A 181 -6.39 -8.73 13.69
N PRO A 182 -6.01 -8.98 14.96
CA PRO A 182 -7.00 -9.14 16.03
C PRO A 182 -7.78 -7.84 16.24
N GLN A 183 -9.06 -7.97 16.61
CA GLN A 183 -9.91 -6.82 16.93
C GLN A 183 -9.27 -5.98 18.06
N ALA A 184 -9.45 -4.66 17.96
CA ALA A 184 -9.05 -3.76 19.03
C ALA A 184 -10.09 -3.88 20.17
N ASP A 185 -9.75 -4.65 21.21
CA ASP A 185 -10.56 -4.75 22.43
C ASP A 185 -9.89 -3.96 23.54
N SER A 186 -10.61 -3.04 24.16
CA SER A 186 -10.15 -2.24 25.29
C SER A 186 -9.85 -3.07 26.54
N THR A 187 -10.34 -4.29 26.61
CA THR A 187 -10.16 -5.21 27.75
C THR A 187 -8.91 -6.08 27.64
N VAL A 188 -8.32 -6.19 26.43
CA VAL A 188 -7.14 -6.99 26.16
C VAL A 188 -5.91 -6.09 26.06
N VAL A 189 -4.84 -6.46 26.75
CA VAL A 189 -3.56 -5.75 26.64
C VAL A 189 -3.06 -5.85 25.20
N ALA A 190 -2.95 -4.73 24.52
CA ALA A 190 -2.58 -4.66 23.10
C ALA A 190 -1.28 -5.43 22.76
N ALA A 191 -0.34 -5.52 23.72
CA ALA A 191 0.90 -6.26 23.59
C ALA A 191 0.76 -7.79 23.59
N SER A 192 -0.41 -8.33 24.00
CA SER A 192 -0.69 -9.77 23.96
C SER A 192 -1.36 -10.22 22.66
N LEU A 193 -1.75 -9.27 21.81
CA LEU A 193 -2.35 -9.54 20.52
C LEU A 193 -1.25 -9.85 19.50
N ILE A 194 -1.44 -10.88 18.69
CA ILE A 194 -0.54 -11.24 17.59
C ILE A 194 -1.26 -10.96 16.29
N ALA A 195 -0.71 -10.05 15.49
CA ALA A 195 -1.12 -9.86 14.12
C ALA A 195 -0.21 -10.69 13.19
N GLN A 196 -0.77 -11.21 12.11
CA GLN A 196 -0.05 -12.06 11.17
C GLN A 196 -0.10 -11.49 9.76
N LEU A 197 1.02 -11.56 9.05
CA LEU A 197 1.04 -11.52 7.59
C LEU A 197 1.06 -12.95 7.09
N LYS A 198 0.10 -13.29 6.27
CA LYS A 198 0.03 -14.58 5.58
C LYS A 198 0.30 -14.41 4.10
N SER A 199 0.79 -15.47 3.45
CA SER A 199 1.01 -15.51 2.01
C SER A 199 0.68 -16.87 1.43
N ALA A 200 0.29 -16.89 0.16
CA ALA A 200 0.12 -18.08 -0.66
C ALA A 200 0.49 -17.78 -2.11
N SER A 201 0.99 -18.77 -2.84
CA SER A 201 1.11 -18.66 -4.29
C SER A 201 -0.27 -18.63 -4.94
N ILE A 202 -0.52 -17.72 -5.87
CA ILE A 202 -1.79 -17.62 -6.59
C ILE A 202 -2.09 -18.92 -7.35
N GLY A 203 -3.22 -19.52 -7.06
CA GLY A 203 -3.64 -20.82 -7.59
C GLY A 203 -3.21 -22.01 -6.72
N SER A 204 -2.62 -21.79 -5.54
CA SER A 204 -2.42 -22.78 -4.47
C SER A 204 -3.32 -22.45 -3.29
N SER A 205 -3.75 -23.47 -2.55
CA SER A 205 -4.42 -23.31 -1.26
C SER A 205 -3.46 -23.30 -0.07
N ASP A 206 -2.16 -23.47 -0.31
CA ASP A 206 -1.14 -23.61 0.73
C ASP A 206 -0.78 -22.24 1.30
N ALA A 207 -1.53 -21.79 2.28
CA ALA A 207 -1.32 -20.54 3.00
C ALA A 207 -0.33 -20.72 4.16
N ASN A 208 0.61 -19.79 4.28
CA ASN A 208 1.62 -19.79 5.33
C ASN A 208 1.66 -18.45 6.06
N VAL A 209 1.93 -18.48 7.37
CA VAL A 209 2.29 -17.28 8.13
C VAL A 209 3.74 -16.96 7.80
N VAL A 210 3.98 -15.79 7.20
CA VAL A 210 5.32 -15.33 6.81
C VAL A 210 5.88 -14.28 7.76
N TYR A 211 5.03 -13.65 8.57
CA TYR A 211 5.47 -12.70 9.61
C TYR A 211 4.46 -12.66 10.76
N GLU A 212 4.98 -12.52 11.99
CA GLU A 212 4.15 -12.28 13.19
C GLU A 212 4.58 -10.98 13.88
N SER A 213 3.62 -10.14 14.19
CA SER A 213 3.81 -8.89 14.93
C SER A 213 3.35 -9.06 16.37
N ALA A 214 4.17 -8.62 17.31
CA ALA A 214 3.81 -8.53 18.74
C ALA A 214 2.87 -7.34 18.99
N GLY A 215 1.64 -7.43 18.50
CA GLY A 215 0.62 -6.39 18.51
C GLY A 215 0.13 -6.06 17.10
N ARG A 216 -0.85 -5.16 17.03
CA ARG A 216 -1.47 -4.75 15.77
C ARG A 216 -0.48 -3.98 14.90
N MET A 217 -0.47 -4.27 13.61
CA MET A 217 0.24 -3.47 12.61
C MET A 217 -0.47 -2.12 12.41
N ALA A 218 0.26 -1.12 11.95
CA ALA A 218 -0.30 0.24 11.82
C ALA A 218 -1.03 0.46 10.50
N THR A 219 -0.56 -0.13 9.40
CA THR A 219 -1.08 0.06 8.05
C THR A 219 -1.47 -1.28 7.40
N ALA A 220 -2.18 -1.22 6.27
CA ALA A 220 -2.32 -2.34 5.35
C ALA A 220 -0.94 -2.81 4.81
N PRO A 221 -0.82 -4.01 4.24
CA PRO A 221 0.35 -4.40 3.46
C PRO A 221 0.30 -3.68 2.12
N TYR A 222 1.42 -3.08 1.70
CA TYR A 222 1.55 -2.42 0.40
C TYR A 222 2.56 -3.14 -0.48
N ALA A 223 2.30 -3.23 -1.77
CA ALA A 223 3.25 -3.78 -2.72
C ALA A 223 4.55 -2.96 -2.74
N ALA A 224 5.68 -3.65 -2.84
CA ALA A 224 7.03 -3.08 -2.77
C ALA A 224 8.00 -3.81 -3.71
N GLY A 225 7.73 -3.76 -5.01
CA GLY A 225 8.51 -4.48 -6.01
C GLY A 225 8.22 -5.99 -5.96
N ASP A 226 9.17 -6.79 -5.53
CA ASP A 226 9.09 -8.25 -5.36
C ASP A 226 8.68 -8.68 -3.94
N GLY A 227 7.99 -7.83 -3.20
CA GLY A 227 7.53 -8.10 -1.85
C GLY A 227 6.52 -7.08 -1.37
N VAL A 228 6.28 -7.04 -0.07
CA VAL A 228 5.36 -6.12 0.60
C VAL A 228 6.04 -5.36 1.73
N VAL A 229 5.54 -4.15 2.01
CA VAL A 229 5.86 -3.40 3.22
C VAL A 229 4.75 -3.60 4.23
N ILE A 230 5.12 -3.89 5.46
CA ILE A 230 4.25 -3.97 6.63
C ILE A 230 4.78 -3.07 7.75
N THR A 231 3.94 -2.78 8.73
CA THR A 231 4.27 -1.88 9.85
C THR A 231 4.03 -2.55 11.21
N PRO A 232 4.77 -3.64 11.52
CA PRO A 232 4.61 -4.38 12.76
C PRO A 232 5.08 -3.61 13.98
N ARG A 233 4.76 -4.12 15.16
CA ARG A 233 5.36 -3.73 16.43
C ARG A 233 6.67 -4.45 16.65
N VAL A 234 7.63 -3.77 17.27
CA VAL A 234 8.92 -4.38 17.62
C VAL A 234 8.72 -5.43 18.72
N THR A 235 9.24 -6.63 18.49
CA THR A 235 9.18 -7.71 19.49
C THR A 235 9.89 -7.34 20.79
N GLY A 236 9.19 -7.49 21.92
CA GLY A 236 9.71 -7.10 23.24
C GLY A 236 9.66 -5.60 23.52
N ALA A 237 9.21 -4.77 22.58
CA ALA A 237 9.10 -3.32 22.73
C ALA A 237 7.91 -2.77 21.92
N SER A 238 6.71 -3.17 22.29
CA SER A 238 5.47 -2.92 21.55
C SER A 238 5.06 -1.43 21.45
N SER A 239 5.77 -0.51 22.11
CA SER A 239 5.59 0.94 21.91
C SER A 239 6.24 1.46 20.62
N TYR A 240 7.09 0.65 19.97
CA TYR A 240 7.77 1.01 18.74
C TYR A 240 7.14 0.32 17.54
N TYR A 241 6.90 1.06 16.48
CA TYR A 241 6.57 0.52 15.15
C TYR A 241 7.85 0.37 14.33
N GLN A 242 7.84 -0.63 13.45
CA GLN A 242 8.93 -0.89 12.53
C GLN A 242 8.36 -0.99 11.11
N LEU A 243 8.94 -0.27 10.16
CA LEU A 243 8.70 -0.56 8.76
C LEU A 243 9.50 -1.82 8.42
N THR A 244 8.86 -2.78 7.79
CA THR A 244 9.48 -4.08 7.47
C THR A 244 9.13 -4.45 6.05
N ARG A 245 10.16 -4.72 5.22
CA ARG A 245 9.97 -5.26 3.88
C ARG A 245 10.08 -6.77 3.93
N VAL A 246 9.06 -7.45 3.44
CA VAL A 246 8.98 -8.90 3.35
C VAL A 246 8.96 -9.28 1.86
N SER A 247 9.88 -10.14 1.42
CA SER A 247 9.94 -10.62 0.04
C SER A 247 8.76 -11.53 -0.29
N GLU A 248 8.56 -11.84 -1.55
CA GLU A 248 7.55 -12.83 -2.01
C GLU A 248 7.74 -14.22 -1.37
N ASN A 249 8.98 -14.56 -0.99
CA ASN A 249 9.31 -15.82 -0.32
C ASN A 249 9.11 -15.77 1.21
N GLY A 250 8.71 -14.64 1.77
CA GLY A 250 8.50 -14.47 3.22
C GLY A 250 9.76 -14.03 3.99
N ASP A 251 10.87 -13.72 3.32
CA ASP A 251 12.09 -13.27 3.99
C ASP A 251 12.02 -11.78 4.30
N VAL A 252 12.45 -11.40 5.51
CA VAL A 252 12.66 -10.00 5.88
C VAL A 252 13.92 -9.48 5.20
N THR A 253 13.79 -8.52 4.30
CA THR A 253 14.88 -7.98 3.49
C THR A 253 15.37 -6.61 3.93
N ASP A 254 14.53 -5.83 4.59
CA ASP A 254 14.90 -4.52 5.15
C ASP A 254 13.99 -4.16 6.34
N THR A 255 14.52 -3.34 7.26
CA THR A 255 13.78 -2.88 8.44
C THR A 255 14.18 -1.45 8.83
N LEU A 256 13.20 -0.69 9.33
CA LEU A 256 13.40 0.65 9.89
C LEU A 256 12.52 0.85 11.11
N THR A 257 13.13 0.94 12.28
CA THR A 257 12.40 1.20 13.53
C THR A 257 12.16 2.69 13.70
N LEU A 258 10.91 3.07 13.92
CA LEU A 258 10.49 4.44 14.14
C LEU A 258 10.66 4.84 15.62
N PRO A 259 10.75 6.14 15.95
CA PRO A 259 10.72 6.62 17.33
C PRO A 259 9.53 6.10 18.12
N ALA A 260 9.65 5.98 19.42
CA ALA A 260 8.62 5.47 20.31
C ALA A 260 7.29 6.21 20.09
N SER A 261 6.19 5.43 20.02
CA SER A 261 4.82 5.92 19.83
C SER A 261 4.53 6.59 18.49
N MET A 262 5.50 6.71 17.59
CA MET A 262 5.23 7.15 16.22
C MET A 262 4.48 6.05 15.47
N LYS A 263 3.23 6.33 15.10
CA LYS A 263 2.39 5.41 14.33
C LYS A 263 2.35 5.87 12.87
N PRO A 264 2.88 5.08 11.93
CA PRO A 264 2.72 5.40 10.51
C PRO A 264 1.26 5.26 10.09
N LEU A 265 0.80 6.14 9.19
CA LEU A 265 -0.50 6.08 8.53
C LEU A 265 -0.38 5.40 7.17
N GLU A 266 0.74 5.62 6.49
CA GLU A 266 1.07 5.04 5.20
C GLU A 266 2.53 4.63 5.17
N ALA A 267 2.85 3.60 4.41
CA ALA A 267 4.21 3.13 4.20
C ALA A 267 4.41 2.66 2.76
N GLY A 268 5.60 2.85 2.24
CA GLY A 268 6.02 2.41 0.92
C GLY A 268 7.48 2.01 0.91
N TYR A 269 7.91 1.40 -0.17
CA TYR A 269 9.30 1.03 -0.39
C TYR A 269 9.64 1.13 -1.88
N GLY A 270 10.80 1.67 -2.18
CA GLY A 270 11.25 1.77 -3.56
C GLY A 270 12.73 2.14 -3.65
N LYS A 271 13.07 2.93 -4.64
CA LYS A 271 14.44 3.22 -5.04
C LYS A 271 15.39 3.65 -3.90
N THR A 272 14.90 4.44 -2.95
CA THR A 272 15.71 4.95 -1.83
C THR A 272 15.41 4.25 -0.50
N GLY A 273 14.63 3.16 -0.52
CA GLY A 273 14.24 2.43 0.68
C GLY A 273 12.85 2.80 1.18
N PHE A 274 12.67 2.76 2.51
CA PHE A 274 11.37 3.03 3.12
C PHE A 274 10.94 4.49 2.99
N THR A 275 9.69 4.68 2.62
CA THR A 275 8.95 5.93 2.77
C THR A 275 7.83 5.72 3.77
N PHE A 276 7.45 6.75 4.51
CA PHE A 276 6.35 6.66 5.46
C PHE A 276 5.69 8.02 5.68
N ALA A 277 4.42 7.98 6.05
CA ALA A 277 3.67 9.16 6.44
C ALA A 277 3.12 9.01 7.85
N PHE A 278 2.99 10.11 8.57
CA PHE A 278 2.33 10.14 9.88
C PHE A 278 1.67 11.50 10.12
N ASP A 279 0.73 11.50 11.05
CA ASP A 279 -0.11 12.65 11.40
C ASP A 279 0.17 13.05 12.86
N ALA A 280 1.19 13.85 13.05
CA ALA A 280 1.50 14.43 14.35
C ALA A 280 2.10 15.83 14.17
N THR A 281 1.82 16.71 15.13
CA THR A 281 2.29 18.10 15.15
C THR A 281 3.32 18.38 16.24
N TYR A 282 3.87 17.33 16.86
CA TYR A 282 4.88 17.45 17.90
C TYR A 282 6.18 16.72 17.50
N SER A 283 7.27 17.17 18.07
CA SER A 283 8.60 16.59 17.85
C SER A 283 8.73 15.26 18.58
N TYR A 284 9.31 14.26 17.91
CA TYR A 284 9.70 12.98 18.52
C TYR A 284 11.09 13.01 19.16
N GLY A 285 11.74 14.18 19.20
CA GLY A 285 13.04 14.37 19.85
C GLY A 285 14.24 13.93 19.02
N ASP A 286 14.02 13.24 17.90
CA ASP A 286 15.06 12.67 17.04
C ASP A 286 15.14 13.37 15.66
N GLY A 287 14.75 14.65 15.60
CA GLY A 287 14.73 15.46 14.37
C GLY A 287 13.45 15.32 13.54
N ILE A 288 12.66 14.26 13.71
CA ILE A 288 11.40 14.09 13.02
C ILE A 288 10.33 14.95 13.72
N ALA A 289 9.79 15.91 13.00
CA ALA A 289 8.79 16.83 13.50
C ALA A 289 7.70 17.10 12.46
N ASN A 290 6.51 17.40 12.93
CA ASN A 290 5.33 17.72 12.12
C ASN A 290 4.78 16.55 11.27
N LEU A 291 3.55 16.73 10.79
CA LEU A 291 2.91 15.81 9.86
C LEU A 291 3.62 15.82 8.49
N GLY A 292 3.50 14.73 7.76
CA GLY A 292 3.99 14.65 6.38
C GLY A 292 4.43 13.27 5.97
N THR A 293 4.88 13.19 4.73
CA THR A 293 5.54 12.01 4.14
C THR A 293 7.04 12.22 4.19
N TYR A 294 7.74 11.24 4.73
CA TYR A 294 9.19 11.20 4.79
C TYR A 294 9.76 10.19 3.80
N ALA A 295 10.76 10.61 3.04
CA ALA A 295 11.49 9.75 2.12
C ALA A 295 12.99 10.06 2.19
N PRO A 296 13.88 9.04 2.28
CA PRO A 296 15.32 9.28 2.22
C PRO A 296 15.71 9.73 0.80
N ALA A 297 16.61 10.71 0.69
CA ALA A 297 17.04 11.24 -0.60
C ALA A 297 17.84 10.25 -1.43
N GLU A 298 18.52 9.31 -0.76
CA GLU A 298 19.37 8.29 -1.37
C GLU A 298 19.16 6.95 -0.64
N SER A 299 19.54 5.86 -1.30
CA SER A 299 19.52 4.54 -0.65
C SER A 299 20.47 4.51 0.54
N PRO A 300 20.08 3.90 1.67
CA PRO A 300 20.93 3.79 2.85
C PRO A 300 22.24 3.09 2.51
N GLY A 301 23.36 3.76 2.86
CA GLY A 301 24.67 3.17 2.83
C GLY A 301 25.02 2.52 4.18
N SER A 302 26.33 2.37 4.46
CA SER A 302 26.84 1.79 5.72
C SER A 302 26.40 2.53 6.98
N GLY A 303 25.99 3.80 6.87
CA GLY A 303 25.45 4.60 7.98
C GLY A 303 23.96 4.40 8.25
N GLY A 304 23.27 3.58 7.45
CA GLY A 304 21.84 3.32 7.58
C GLY A 304 20.96 4.55 7.28
N TYR A 305 19.69 4.44 7.60
CA TYR A 305 18.68 5.48 7.35
C TYR A 305 18.94 6.79 8.09
N SER A 306 19.49 6.75 9.30
CA SER A 306 19.76 7.95 10.10
C SER A 306 20.92 8.84 9.56
N ALA A 307 21.72 8.32 8.62
CA ALA A 307 22.79 9.09 7.97
C ALA A 307 22.34 9.78 6.68
N GLN A 308 21.07 9.62 6.28
CA GLN A 308 20.53 10.14 5.03
C GLN A 308 20.00 11.56 5.20
N LYS A 309 19.94 12.30 4.09
CA LYS A 309 19.04 13.47 3.96
C LYS A 309 17.64 12.98 3.68
N TRP A 310 16.65 13.72 4.18
CA TRP A 310 15.24 13.34 4.07
C TRP A 310 14.41 14.44 3.43
N LEU A 311 13.63 14.05 2.44
CA LEU A 311 12.50 14.87 2.02
C LEU A 311 11.41 14.76 3.08
N ARG A 312 10.85 15.90 3.47
CA ARG A 312 9.54 15.99 4.12
C ARG A 312 8.56 16.65 3.15
N PHE A 313 7.58 15.88 2.73
CA PHE A 313 6.43 16.40 1.99
C PHE A 313 5.36 16.80 3.00
N ASP A 314 5.08 18.11 3.11
CA ASP A 314 4.31 18.72 4.23
C ASP A 314 2.81 18.39 4.25
N ARG A 315 2.41 17.26 3.69
CA ARG A 315 1.04 16.77 3.67
C ARG A 315 1.01 15.30 4.07
N THR A 316 0.02 14.92 4.87
CA THR A 316 -0.28 13.52 5.11
C THR A 316 -0.98 12.98 3.86
N PRO A 317 -0.38 12.04 3.13
CA PRO A 317 -1.04 11.43 1.99
C PRO A 317 -2.19 10.55 2.45
N THR A 318 -3.12 10.34 1.55
CA THR A 318 -4.27 9.43 1.76
C THR A 318 -4.05 8.07 1.08
N THR A 319 -2.90 7.88 0.44
CA THR A 319 -2.45 6.62 -0.17
C THR A 319 -0.95 6.45 0.06
N ALA A 320 -0.47 5.21 0.05
CA ALA A 320 0.95 4.93 0.14
C ALA A 320 1.71 5.61 -1.03
N PRO A 321 2.88 6.21 -0.75
CA PRO A 321 3.75 6.71 -1.80
C PRO A 321 4.24 5.58 -2.70
N ALA A 322 4.42 5.88 -3.99
CA ALA A 322 4.94 4.95 -4.99
C ALA A 322 6.17 5.53 -5.69
N TRP A 323 6.89 4.70 -6.44
CA TRP A 323 7.99 5.13 -7.28
C TRP A 323 7.68 4.85 -8.75
N CYS A 324 7.95 5.84 -9.61
CA CYS A 324 7.90 5.70 -11.06
C CYS A 324 9.25 6.11 -11.65
N GLY A 325 10.04 5.14 -12.06
CA GLY A 325 11.42 5.39 -12.45
C GLY A 325 12.22 6.05 -11.31
N ASN A 326 12.64 7.30 -11.53
CA ASN A 326 13.38 8.12 -10.55
C ASN A 326 12.49 9.03 -9.69
N TRP A 327 11.19 9.01 -9.90
CA TRP A 327 10.26 9.93 -9.29
C TRP A 327 9.51 9.29 -8.13
N LEU A 328 9.58 9.91 -6.96
CA LEU A 328 8.72 9.58 -5.83
C LEU A 328 7.35 10.22 -6.08
N MET A 329 6.32 9.39 -6.18
CA MET A 329 4.94 9.81 -6.40
C MET A 329 4.20 9.90 -5.07
N VAL A 330 3.66 11.06 -4.75
CA VAL A 330 2.96 11.33 -3.49
C VAL A 330 1.61 11.98 -3.77
N LYS A 331 0.54 11.42 -3.21
CA LYS A 331 -0.78 12.05 -3.22
C LYS A 331 -0.75 13.29 -2.32
N SER A 332 -1.00 14.44 -2.90
CA SER A 332 -1.26 15.69 -2.16
C SER A 332 -2.76 15.88 -1.89
N THR A 333 -3.20 17.09 -1.56
CA THR A 333 -4.62 17.35 -1.29
C THR A 333 -5.51 17.05 -2.50
N SER A 334 -5.16 17.54 -3.69
CA SER A 334 -5.97 17.41 -4.90
C SER A 334 -5.18 16.97 -6.15
N ALA A 335 -3.89 16.68 -5.99
CA ALA A 335 -3.01 16.29 -7.09
C ALA A 335 -2.13 15.10 -6.66
N VAL A 336 -1.48 14.48 -7.63
CA VAL A 336 -0.38 13.55 -7.40
C VAL A 336 0.92 14.27 -7.81
N CYS A 337 1.83 14.42 -6.86
CA CYS A 337 3.13 15.06 -7.11
C CYS A 337 4.19 14.01 -7.40
N GLY A 338 4.96 14.21 -8.47
CA GLY A 338 6.20 13.48 -8.72
C GLY A 338 7.38 14.32 -8.23
N VAL A 339 8.25 13.73 -7.39
CA VAL A 339 9.40 14.38 -6.78
C VAL A 339 10.69 13.68 -7.21
N ASP A 340 11.57 14.40 -7.87
CA ASP A 340 12.94 13.98 -8.16
C ASP A 340 13.84 14.46 -7.01
N LEU A 341 14.17 13.53 -6.10
CA LEU A 341 14.94 13.83 -4.89
C LEU A 341 16.37 14.30 -5.19
N GLN A 342 16.99 13.77 -6.25
CA GLN A 342 18.36 14.10 -6.63
C GLN A 342 18.41 15.38 -7.45
N GLY A 343 17.51 15.53 -8.43
CA GLY A 343 17.40 16.73 -9.26
C GLY A 343 16.77 17.92 -8.56
N LYS A 344 16.26 17.75 -7.34
CA LYS A 344 15.61 18.78 -6.51
C LYS A 344 14.52 19.53 -7.27
N ARG A 345 13.63 18.79 -7.90
CA ARG A 345 12.51 19.33 -8.66
C ARG A 345 11.26 18.48 -8.48
N TYR A 346 10.10 19.05 -8.73
CA TYR A 346 8.84 18.34 -8.68
C TYR A 346 7.87 18.84 -9.76
N PHE A 347 6.90 17.98 -10.09
CA PHE A 347 5.74 18.32 -10.92
C PHE A 347 4.45 17.86 -10.25
N ALA A 348 3.30 18.34 -10.73
CA ALA A 348 2.00 17.95 -10.21
C ALA A 348 1.07 17.45 -11.32
N LEU A 349 0.51 16.27 -11.16
CA LEU A 349 -0.57 15.72 -11.96
C LEU A 349 -1.89 16.15 -11.31
N SER A 350 -2.57 17.10 -11.92
CA SER A 350 -3.85 17.60 -11.44
C SER A 350 -5.00 16.90 -12.12
N ALA A 351 -6.12 16.80 -11.40
CA ALA A 351 -7.36 16.31 -11.97
C ALA A 351 -7.92 17.28 -13.00
N GLU A 352 -8.76 16.74 -13.87
CA GLU A 352 -9.49 17.52 -14.87
C GLU A 352 -10.68 18.27 -14.23
N ASN A 353 -11.27 19.20 -14.98
CA ASN A 353 -12.47 19.91 -14.55
C ASN A 353 -13.61 18.92 -14.23
N GLY A 354 -14.31 19.17 -13.14
CA GLY A 354 -15.40 18.33 -12.68
C GLY A 354 -14.98 17.17 -11.78
N ALA A 355 -13.70 17.07 -11.45
CA ALA A 355 -13.25 16.16 -10.41
C ALA A 355 -13.80 16.59 -9.03
N ASP A 356 -13.96 15.62 -8.14
CA ASP A 356 -14.31 15.87 -6.76
C ASP A 356 -13.23 16.68 -6.00
N ASP A 357 -13.48 17.08 -4.77
CA ASP A 357 -12.56 17.89 -3.95
C ASP A 357 -11.23 17.15 -3.65
N TYR A 358 -11.21 15.84 -3.79
CA TYR A 358 -9.99 15.03 -3.61
C TYR A 358 -9.11 15.03 -4.86
N GLY A 359 -9.65 15.39 -6.01
CA GLY A 359 -8.92 15.57 -7.26
C GLY A 359 -8.33 14.29 -7.81
N GLU A 360 -7.03 14.30 -8.10
CA GLU A 360 -6.32 13.16 -8.69
C GLU A 360 -5.82 12.19 -7.61
N TRP A 361 -6.13 10.90 -7.74
CA TRP A 361 -5.70 9.82 -6.86
C TRP A 361 -4.50 9.07 -7.43
N LEU A 362 -3.62 8.60 -6.56
CA LEU A 362 -2.52 7.71 -6.91
C LEU A 362 -2.99 6.25 -6.77
N ALA A 363 -3.08 5.55 -7.88
CA ALA A 363 -3.42 4.12 -7.90
C ALA A 363 -2.20 3.21 -7.81
N SER A 364 -1.01 3.70 -8.21
CA SER A 364 0.21 2.91 -8.20
C SER A 364 0.73 2.67 -6.80
N GLU A 365 1.27 1.47 -6.56
CA GLU A 365 1.99 1.06 -5.38
C GLU A 365 3.39 0.55 -5.77
N GLY A 366 4.34 0.60 -4.82
CA GLY A 366 5.69 0.08 -5.02
C GLY A 366 6.52 0.86 -6.03
N GLN A 367 7.29 0.15 -6.85
CA GLN A 367 8.17 0.74 -7.85
C GLN A 367 7.87 0.16 -9.23
N ASN A 368 7.52 1.04 -10.18
CA ASN A 368 7.13 0.70 -11.54
C ASN A 368 7.76 1.67 -12.54
N ASP A 369 7.75 1.32 -13.83
CA ASP A 369 8.17 2.19 -14.92
C ASP A 369 7.07 3.17 -15.36
N THR A 370 5.84 2.94 -14.93
CA THR A 370 4.67 3.75 -15.18
C THR A 370 3.96 4.08 -13.87
N VAL A 371 3.26 5.20 -13.83
CA VAL A 371 2.35 5.55 -12.74
C VAL A 371 0.92 5.61 -13.27
N VAL A 372 -0.01 5.06 -12.49
CA VAL A 372 -1.44 5.11 -12.76
C VAL A 372 -2.06 6.06 -11.74
N THR A 373 -2.83 6.99 -12.25
CA THR A 373 -3.64 7.93 -11.46
C THR A 373 -5.09 7.87 -11.91
N TYR A 374 -6.02 8.30 -11.06
CA TYR A 374 -7.43 8.37 -11.43
C TYR A 374 -8.16 9.47 -10.68
N SER A 375 -9.29 9.90 -11.22
CA SER A 375 -10.21 10.85 -10.59
C SER A 375 -11.65 10.55 -10.97
N ASN A 376 -12.58 10.73 -10.03
CA ASN A 376 -14.01 10.69 -10.32
C ASN A 376 -14.42 12.06 -10.85
N ILE A 377 -15.06 12.07 -12.02
CA ILE A 377 -15.48 13.28 -12.74
C ILE A 377 -16.99 13.26 -12.88
N ASP A 378 -17.65 14.32 -12.41
CA ASP A 378 -19.05 14.57 -12.61
C ASP A 378 -19.23 16.03 -13.08
N TYR A 379 -19.41 16.21 -14.38
CA TYR A 379 -19.37 17.54 -14.97
C TYR A 379 -20.18 17.60 -16.26
N THR A 380 -20.95 18.67 -16.41
CA THR A 380 -21.63 19.00 -17.67
C THR A 380 -21.04 20.28 -18.23
N PRO A 381 -20.24 20.22 -19.31
CA PRO A 381 -19.70 21.40 -19.95
C PRO A 381 -20.83 22.22 -20.60
N ILE A 382 -20.64 23.54 -20.65
CA ILE A 382 -21.62 24.45 -21.29
C ILE A 382 -21.77 24.06 -22.77
N GLY A 383 -22.96 23.59 -23.15
CA GLY A 383 -23.26 23.16 -24.53
C GLY A 383 -22.68 21.81 -24.93
N GLY A 384 -22.17 21.02 -23.98
CA GLY A 384 -21.62 19.68 -24.17
C GLY A 384 -22.44 18.58 -23.50
N GLU A 385 -22.04 17.34 -23.70
CA GLU A 385 -22.61 16.18 -23.03
C GLU A 385 -22.08 16.05 -21.59
N ALA A 386 -22.90 15.50 -20.68
CA ALA A 386 -22.49 15.21 -19.32
C ALA A 386 -21.39 14.14 -19.31
N VAL A 387 -20.37 14.35 -18.50
CA VAL A 387 -19.31 13.39 -18.21
C VAL A 387 -19.51 12.91 -16.79
N ASN A 388 -19.75 11.61 -16.61
CA ASN A 388 -19.85 10.97 -15.29
C ASN A 388 -19.05 9.66 -15.34
N CYS A 389 -17.81 9.69 -14.87
CA CYS A 389 -16.90 8.56 -14.98
C CYS A 389 -15.80 8.61 -13.92
N CYS A 390 -15.15 7.47 -13.73
CA CYS A 390 -13.83 7.41 -13.10
C CYS A 390 -12.78 7.41 -14.22
N ARG A 391 -12.04 8.51 -14.36
CA ARG A 391 -11.01 8.65 -15.40
C ARG A 391 -9.67 8.18 -14.91
N VAL A 392 -9.17 7.11 -15.52
CA VAL A 392 -7.86 6.52 -15.23
C VAL A 392 -6.84 7.02 -16.25
N LYS A 393 -5.70 7.48 -15.76
CA LYS A 393 -4.60 7.99 -16.59
C LYS A 393 -3.35 7.16 -16.35
N VAL A 394 -2.66 6.82 -17.42
CA VAL A 394 -1.38 6.09 -17.38
C VAL A 394 -0.28 7.04 -17.83
N TRP A 395 0.75 7.18 -17.01
CA TRP A 395 1.87 8.08 -17.25
C TRP A 395 3.18 7.30 -17.26
N LYS A 396 4.10 7.71 -18.12
CA LYS A 396 5.48 7.26 -18.12
C LYS A 396 6.37 8.45 -17.81
N THR A 397 7.21 8.31 -16.79
CA THR A 397 8.18 9.37 -16.44
C THR A 397 9.40 9.33 -17.38
N LYS A 398 9.99 10.49 -17.56
CA LYS A 398 11.19 10.70 -18.39
C LYS A 398 12.46 10.78 -17.55
#